data_39c86fff7082457920268a4611230e0a
#
_entry.id   39c86fff7082457920268a4611230e0a
#
_cell.length_a   1.000
_cell.length_b   1.000
_cell.length_c   1.000
_cell.angle_alpha   90.00
_cell.angle_beta   90.00
_cell.angle_gamma   90.00
#
_symmetry.space_group_name_H-M   'P 1'
#
loop_
_entity.id
_entity.type
_entity.pdbx_description
1 polymer ?
#
loop_
_entity_poly.entity_id
_entity_poly.type
_entity_poly.pdbx_seq_one_letter_code
_entity_poly.pdbx_strand_id
1 'polypeptide(L)'
;MSAKKPPHFAGLGRRKKLIVACLAIVCALVAVGLYAWQSQPVPEAGASVTTAEGKTRQEIQDELDAIVRDNMMTISVAPVAQLQEDGKLRVNVQNVQDNKFPQRFRVIQNDETIYESGVVEAGKTVETCPAGDIQEGEAYIEIQALDAKTYDTHGNPTRVKVRVEQAEN
;
A
#
# COMPACT_ATOMS: atom_id res chain seq x y z
N MET A 1 17.45 -75.96 46.29
CA MET A 1 17.24 -74.59 45.88
C MET A 1 17.92 -74.42 44.51
N SER A 2 17.09 -74.39 43.45
CA SER A 2 17.58 -74.36 42.08
C SER A 2 17.52 -72.93 41.53
N ALA A 3 18.67 -72.35 41.21
CA ALA A 3 18.80 -70.99 40.69
C ALA A 3 18.43 -70.98 39.20
N LYS A 4 17.38 -70.24 38.87
CA LYS A 4 16.87 -70.03 37.51
C LYS A 4 17.73 -69.02 36.76
N LYS A 5 18.44 -69.49 35.72
CA LYS A 5 19.31 -68.69 34.85
C LYS A 5 18.47 -67.73 34.00
N PRO A 6 18.83 -66.45 33.85
CA PRO A 6 18.09 -65.52 33.01
C PRO A 6 18.23 -65.82 31.52
N PRO A 7 17.25 -65.54 30.68
CA PRO A 7 17.31 -65.81 29.25
C PRO A 7 18.31 -64.88 28.54
N HIS A 8 19.28 -65.51 27.85
CA HIS A 8 20.17 -64.87 26.91
C HIS A 8 19.39 -64.38 25.67
N PHE A 9 19.24 -63.10 25.53
CA PHE A 9 18.87 -62.53 24.26
C PHE A 9 20.04 -62.63 23.28
N ALA A 10 20.10 -63.73 22.57
CA ALA A 10 21.11 -63.99 21.51
C ALA A 10 20.90 -62.99 20.37
N GLY A 11 21.97 -62.37 19.99
CA GLY A 11 22.04 -61.26 19.02
C GLY A 11 21.30 -61.50 17.72
N LEU A 12 20.51 -60.51 17.38
CA LEU A 12 19.95 -60.38 16.04
C LEU A 12 21.07 -60.40 15.04
N GLY A 13 21.15 -61.43 14.15
CA GLY A 13 22.24 -61.60 13.24
C GLY A 13 22.54 -60.32 12.42
N ARG A 14 23.79 -60.06 12.11
CA ARG A 14 24.27 -58.86 11.38
C ARG A 14 23.36 -58.48 10.19
N ARG A 15 22.82 -59.48 9.49
CA ARG A 15 21.90 -59.29 8.34
C ARG A 15 20.54 -58.64 8.76
N LYS A 16 19.97 -59.01 9.91
CA LYS A 16 18.73 -58.44 10.41
C LYS A 16 18.91 -56.97 10.84
N LYS A 17 20.05 -56.60 11.43
CA LYS A 17 20.41 -55.23 11.77
C LYS A 17 20.57 -54.37 10.52
N LEU A 18 21.20 -54.93 9.47
CA LEU A 18 21.33 -54.24 8.17
C LEU A 18 19.97 -53.99 7.50
N ILE A 19 19.08 -54.98 7.52
CA ILE A 19 17.72 -54.83 6.94
C ILE A 19 16.94 -53.73 7.67
N VAL A 20 16.98 -53.71 9.01
CA VAL A 20 16.28 -52.68 9.81
C VAL A 20 16.88 -51.30 9.54
N ALA A 21 18.19 -51.15 9.42
CA ALA A 21 18.84 -49.90 9.08
C ALA A 21 18.46 -49.40 7.67
N CYS A 22 18.44 -50.32 6.67
CA CYS A 22 18.00 -49.94 5.32
C CYS A 22 16.53 -49.53 5.30
N LEU A 23 15.64 -50.19 6.04
CA LEU A 23 14.23 -49.86 6.13
C LEU A 23 14.02 -48.48 6.76
N ALA A 24 14.78 -48.17 7.82
CA ALA A 24 14.74 -46.85 8.47
C ALA A 24 15.19 -45.73 7.53
N ILE A 25 16.22 -45.96 6.72
CA ILE A 25 16.70 -44.98 5.72
C ILE A 25 15.65 -44.75 4.63
N VAL A 26 15.02 -45.81 4.14
CA VAL A 26 13.96 -45.69 3.13
C VAL A 26 12.76 -44.92 3.68
N CYS A 27 12.33 -45.22 4.91
CA CYS A 27 11.24 -44.47 5.56
C CYS A 27 11.59 -42.96 5.73
N ALA A 28 12.83 -42.66 6.11
CA ALA A 28 13.31 -41.28 6.24
C ALA A 28 13.29 -40.55 4.89
N LEU A 29 13.75 -41.19 3.81
CA LEU A 29 13.73 -40.61 2.47
C LEU A 29 12.31 -40.38 1.95
N VAL A 30 11.37 -41.30 2.21
CA VAL A 30 9.97 -41.16 1.87
C VAL A 30 9.35 -40.00 2.65
N ALA A 31 9.65 -39.89 3.95
CA ALA A 31 9.15 -38.79 4.78
C ALA A 31 9.65 -37.41 4.30
N VAL A 32 10.95 -37.32 3.94
CA VAL A 32 11.54 -36.10 3.37
C VAL A 32 10.92 -35.78 1.99
N GLY A 33 10.69 -36.77 1.15
CA GLY A 33 10.05 -36.60 -0.16
C GLY A 33 8.61 -36.10 -0.05
N LEU A 34 7.83 -36.66 0.89
CA LEU A 34 6.46 -36.22 1.17
C LEU A 34 6.43 -34.80 1.73
N TYR A 35 7.35 -34.46 2.64
CA TYR A 35 7.48 -33.11 3.17
C TYR A 35 7.84 -32.07 2.10
N ALA A 36 8.79 -32.40 1.24
CA ALA A 36 9.21 -31.55 0.12
C ALA A 36 8.06 -31.37 -0.90
N TRP A 37 7.23 -32.38 -1.12
CA TRP A 37 6.08 -32.28 -2.01
C TRP A 37 4.95 -31.43 -1.41
N GLN A 38 4.73 -31.52 -0.10
CA GLN A 38 3.76 -30.71 0.63
C GLN A 38 4.18 -29.23 0.79
N SER A 39 5.51 -28.97 0.70
CA SER A 39 6.10 -27.63 0.82
C SER A 39 6.22 -26.91 -0.52
N GLN A 40 5.75 -27.49 -1.62
CA GLN A 40 5.71 -26.75 -2.88
C GLN A 40 4.64 -25.64 -2.78
N PRO A 41 5.00 -24.37 -3.11
CA PRO A 41 4.01 -23.32 -3.16
C PRO A 41 2.95 -23.70 -4.19
N VAL A 42 1.73 -23.92 -3.70
CA VAL A 42 0.58 -24.16 -4.57
C VAL A 42 0.32 -22.83 -5.27
N PRO A 43 0.33 -22.76 -6.62
CA PRO A 43 -0.13 -21.55 -7.31
C PRO A 43 -1.55 -21.29 -6.86
N GLU A 44 -1.87 -20.06 -6.43
CA GLU A 44 -3.23 -19.71 -6.05
C GLU A 44 -4.18 -20.02 -7.21
N ALA A 45 -4.99 -21.04 -7.02
CA ALA A 45 -6.07 -21.40 -7.93
C ALA A 45 -7.18 -20.35 -7.77
N GLY A 46 -7.05 -19.24 -8.48
CA GLY A 46 -8.00 -18.12 -8.41
C GLY A 46 -7.41 -16.79 -8.84
N ALA A 47 -6.09 -16.61 -8.80
CA ALA A 47 -5.46 -15.53 -9.53
C ALA A 47 -5.51 -15.88 -11.02
N SER A 48 -6.32 -15.18 -11.79
CA SER A 48 -6.20 -15.21 -13.24
C SER A 48 -4.87 -14.57 -13.61
N VAL A 49 -3.79 -15.36 -13.58
CA VAL A 49 -2.54 -14.99 -14.21
C VAL A 49 -2.83 -15.00 -15.70
N THR A 50 -3.34 -13.90 -16.20
CA THR A 50 -3.38 -13.65 -17.64
C THR A 50 -1.93 -13.45 -18.04
N THR A 51 -1.32 -14.52 -18.52
CA THR A 51 -0.05 -14.43 -19.23
C THR A 51 -0.26 -13.40 -20.33
N ALA A 52 0.56 -12.36 -20.37
CA ALA A 52 0.60 -11.41 -21.48
C ALA A 52 1.20 -12.11 -22.74
N GLU A 53 0.65 -13.28 -23.06
CA GLU A 53 1.04 -14.04 -24.25
C GLU A 53 0.60 -13.26 -25.49
N GLY A 54 1.60 -12.71 -26.18
CA GLY A 54 1.43 -11.99 -27.43
C GLY A 54 1.70 -10.48 -27.38
N LYS A 55 1.87 -9.87 -26.19
CA LYS A 55 2.27 -8.46 -26.11
C LYS A 55 3.79 -8.31 -26.01
N THR A 56 4.33 -7.38 -26.75
CA THR A 56 5.74 -7.02 -26.64
C THR A 56 5.99 -6.28 -25.29
N ARG A 57 7.25 -6.24 -24.83
CA ARG A 57 7.62 -5.47 -23.64
C ARG A 57 7.21 -3.99 -23.78
N GLN A 58 7.29 -3.45 -25.00
CA GLN A 58 6.92 -2.07 -25.27
C GLN A 58 5.41 -1.85 -25.09
N GLU A 59 4.57 -2.74 -25.62
CA GLU A 59 3.11 -2.67 -25.46
C GLU A 59 2.68 -2.77 -24.00
N ILE A 60 3.33 -3.63 -23.21
CA ILE A 60 3.09 -3.72 -21.77
C ILE A 60 3.49 -2.42 -21.06
N GLN A 61 4.64 -1.84 -21.43
CA GLN A 61 5.10 -0.59 -20.84
C GLN A 61 4.15 0.56 -21.19
N ASP A 62 3.72 0.67 -22.45
CA ASP A 62 2.79 1.70 -22.91
C ASP A 62 1.42 1.59 -22.22
N GLU A 63 0.94 0.36 -21.97
CA GLU A 63 -0.29 0.11 -21.23
C GLU A 63 -0.16 0.49 -19.76
N LEU A 64 0.97 0.14 -19.11
CA LEU A 64 1.26 0.55 -17.74
C LEU A 64 1.37 2.07 -17.60
N ASP A 65 2.08 2.71 -18.53
CA ASP A 65 2.22 4.18 -18.56
C ASP A 65 0.88 4.87 -18.79
N ALA A 66 -0.01 4.27 -19.59
CA ALA A 66 -1.37 4.77 -19.76
C ALA A 66 -2.19 4.66 -18.47
N ILE A 67 -2.13 3.51 -17.79
CA ILE A 67 -2.81 3.32 -16.49
C ILE A 67 -2.29 4.31 -15.45
N VAL A 68 -0.97 4.52 -15.38
CA VAL A 68 -0.35 5.49 -14.45
C VAL A 68 -0.85 6.90 -14.76
N ARG A 69 -0.77 7.35 -16.04
CA ARG A 69 -1.26 8.68 -16.44
C ARG A 69 -2.74 8.87 -16.14
N ASP A 70 -3.54 7.82 -16.32
CA ASP A 70 -4.99 7.88 -16.11
C ASP A 70 -5.38 8.00 -14.62
N ASN A 71 -4.51 7.55 -13.71
CA ASN A 71 -4.73 7.60 -12.28
C ASN A 71 -3.90 8.69 -11.55
N MET A 72 -3.05 9.42 -12.28
CA MET A 72 -2.31 10.54 -11.70
C MET A 72 -3.15 11.81 -11.67
N MET A 73 -2.96 12.59 -10.61
CA MET A 73 -3.53 13.92 -10.44
C MET A 73 -2.38 14.92 -10.21
N THR A 74 -2.41 16.02 -10.93
CA THR A 74 -1.49 17.13 -10.70
C THR A 74 -1.99 17.98 -9.54
N ILE A 75 -1.14 18.17 -8.53
CA ILE A 75 -1.44 18.98 -7.36
C ILE A 75 -0.80 20.36 -7.54
N SER A 76 -1.60 21.41 -7.40
CA SER A 76 -1.15 22.79 -7.45
C SER A 76 -1.60 23.51 -6.19
N VAL A 77 -0.63 23.84 -5.32
CA VAL A 77 -0.81 24.52 -4.05
C VAL A 77 0.28 25.56 -3.88
N ALA A 78 -0.06 26.75 -3.43
CA ALA A 78 0.95 27.74 -3.07
C ALA A 78 1.77 27.28 -1.85
N PRO A 79 3.09 27.42 -1.85
CA PRO A 79 3.93 26.98 -0.73
C PRO A 79 3.78 27.85 0.52
N VAL A 80 3.23 29.07 0.34
CA VAL A 80 2.94 30.01 1.42
C VAL A 80 1.44 30.30 1.41
N ALA A 81 0.81 30.11 2.55
CA ALA A 81 -0.55 30.51 2.82
C ALA A 81 -0.53 31.83 3.61
N GLN A 82 -1.36 32.80 3.21
CA GLN A 82 -1.36 34.13 3.80
C GLN A 82 -2.60 34.34 4.68
N LEU A 83 -2.38 34.58 5.95
CA LEU A 83 -3.42 34.95 6.91
C LEU A 83 -3.78 36.42 6.71
N GLN A 84 -5.02 36.68 6.33
CA GLN A 84 -5.52 38.01 6.03
C GLN A 84 -6.19 38.65 7.25
N GLU A 85 -6.21 39.98 7.32
CA GLU A 85 -6.83 40.72 8.43
C GLU A 85 -8.36 40.46 8.55
N ASP A 86 -9.00 40.08 7.44
CA ASP A 86 -10.44 39.78 7.42
C ASP A 86 -10.79 38.37 7.95
N GLY A 87 -9.81 37.68 8.52
CA GLY A 87 -9.98 36.32 9.08
C GLY A 87 -10.04 35.22 8.04
N LYS A 88 -9.53 35.48 6.83
CA LYS A 88 -9.39 34.46 5.77
C LYS A 88 -7.94 34.02 5.62
N LEU A 89 -7.79 32.80 5.14
CA LEU A 89 -6.51 32.22 4.74
C LEU A 89 -6.47 32.11 3.21
N ARG A 90 -5.52 32.80 2.59
CA ARG A 90 -5.26 32.62 1.15
C ARG A 90 -4.41 31.39 0.94
N VAL A 91 -4.98 30.35 0.33
CA VAL A 91 -4.35 29.03 0.16
C VAL A 91 -3.97 28.73 -1.30
N ASN A 92 -4.66 29.31 -2.27
CA ASN A 92 -4.47 29.10 -3.71
C ASN A 92 -4.33 27.61 -4.07
N VAL A 93 -5.33 26.82 -3.71
CA VAL A 93 -5.41 25.41 -4.08
C VAL A 93 -6.14 25.29 -5.42
N GLN A 94 -5.45 24.81 -6.41
CA GLN A 94 -6.01 24.64 -7.75
C GLN A 94 -6.13 23.17 -8.14
N ASN A 95 -7.29 22.78 -8.63
CA ASN A 95 -7.47 21.57 -9.39
C ASN A 95 -7.22 21.90 -10.87
N VAL A 96 -6.08 21.49 -11.41
CA VAL A 96 -5.70 21.88 -12.77
C VAL A 96 -6.66 21.29 -13.81
N GLN A 97 -6.79 21.98 -14.96
CA GLN A 97 -7.76 21.65 -16.00
C GLN A 97 -7.67 20.22 -16.53
N ASP A 98 -6.43 19.67 -16.58
CA ASP A 98 -6.17 18.33 -17.14
C ASP A 98 -6.38 17.19 -16.15
N ASN A 99 -6.71 17.49 -14.89
CA ASN A 99 -7.06 16.47 -13.92
C ASN A 99 -8.38 15.80 -14.28
N LYS A 100 -8.42 14.48 -14.16
CA LYS A 100 -9.62 13.67 -14.42
C LYS A 100 -10.54 13.57 -13.20
N PHE A 101 -10.03 13.92 -12.03
CA PHE A 101 -10.68 13.74 -10.75
C PHE A 101 -11.03 15.10 -10.13
N PRO A 102 -12.26 15.29 -9.64
CA PRO A 102 -12.52 16.32 -8.66
C PRO A 102 -11.67 16.11 -7.41
N GLN A 103 -11.43 17.15 -6.65
CA GLN A 103 -10.67 17.06 -5.41
C GLN A 103 -11.38 17.72 -4.26
N ARG A 104 -10.99 17.34 -3.05
CA ARG A 104 -11.30 18.03 -1.79
C ARG A 104 -10.01 18.27 -1.08
N PHE A 105 -9.90 19.34 -0.32
CA PHE A 105 -8.72 19.55 0.51
C PHE A 105 -9.08 19.90 1.95
N ARG A 106 -8.16 19.63 2.85
CA ARG A 106 -8.21 20.03 4.26
C ARG A 106 -6.97 20.85 4.59
N VAL A 107 -7.16 21.88 5.41
CA VAL A 107 -6.06 22.61 6.04
C VAL A 107 -5.87 22.03 7.43
N ILE A 108 -4.66 21.56 7.72
CA ILE A 108 -4.32 20.86 8.96
C ILE A 108 -3.15 21.59 9.62
N GLN A 109 -3.30 21.91 10.90
CA GLN A 109 -2.22 22.43 11.74
C GLN A 109 -2.26 21.75 13.10
N ASN A 110 -1.08 21.35 13.62
CA ASN A 110 -0.96 20.63 14.89
C ASN A 110 -1.82 19.36 14.98
N ASP A 111 -1.90 18.61 13.85
CA ASP A 111 -2.76 17.44 13.67
C ASP A 111 -4.27 17.69 13.79
N GLU A 112 -4.70 18.95 13.85
CA GLU A 112 -6.10 19.35 13.85
C GLU A 112 -6.52 19.86 12.47
N THR A 113 -7.71 19.45 12.01
CA THR A 113 -8.31 19.98 10.79
C THR A 113 -8.97 21.32 11.08
N ILE A 114 -8.38 22.38 10.56
CA ILE A 114 -8.86 23.76 10.71
C ILE A 114 -9.99 24.06 9.71
N TYR A 115 -9.86 23.52 8.49
CA TYR A 115 -10.83 23.74 7.43
C TYR A 115 -10.91 22.52 6.50
N GLU A 116 -12.11 22.24 6.02
CA GLU A 116 -12.36 21.25 4.96
C GLU A 116 -13.17 21.91 3.84
N SER A 117 -12.70 21.77 2.60
CA SER A 117 -13.35 22.32 1.42
C SER A 117 -14.53 21.45 0.96
N GLY A 118 -15.43 22.04 0.17
CA GLY A 118 -16.31 21.27 -0.71
C GLY A 118 -15.54 20.62 -1.86
N VAL A 119 -16.28 20.09 -2.84
CA VAL A 119 -15.73 19.53 -4.06
C VAL A 119 -15.17 20.64 -4.95
N VAL A 120 -13.95 20.47 -5.42
CA VAL A 120 -13.26 21.39 -6.35
C VAL A 120 -13.10 20.66 -7.68
N GLU A 121 -13.90 21.04 -8.66
CA GLU A 121 -13.85 20.45 -10.01
C GLU A 121 -12.58 20.83 -10.76
N ALA A 122 -12.21 20.05 -11.79
CA ALA A 122 -11.08 20.36 -12.64
C ALA A 122 -11.19 21.78 -13.25
N GLY A 123 -10.08 22.48 -13.30
CA GLY A 123 -10.01 23.88 -13.75
C GLY A 123 -10.48 24.90 -12.73
N LYS A 124 -10.85 24.50 -11.52
CA LYS A 124 -11.29 25.42 -10.45
C LYS A 124 -10.17 25.65 -9.44
N THR A 125 -10.19 26.86 -8.86
CA THR A 125 -9.25 27.28 -7.82
C THR A 125 -10.01 27.77 -6.60
N VAL A 126 -9.57 27.36 -5.42
CA VAL A 126 -9.99 27.96 -4.15
C VAL A 126 -8.86 28.90 -3.72
N GLU A 127 -9.08 30.19 -3.85
CA GLU A 127 -8.07 31.20 -3.51
C GLU A 127 -7.99 31.42 -2.00
N THR A 128 -9.16 31.50 -1.34
CA THR A 128 -9.24 31.79 0.10
C THR A 128 -10.25 30.87 0.78
N CYS A 129 -10.01 30.61 2.05
CA CYS A 129 -10.94 29.90 2.93
C CYS A 129 -10.98 30.56 4.31
N PRO A 130 -11.95 30.24 5.18
CA PRO A 130 -11.91 30.68 6.57
C PRO A 130 -10.63 30.27 7.25
N ALA A 131 -9.98 31.18 7.97
CA ALA A 131 -8.72 30.92 8.67
C ALA A 131 -8.93 30.08 9.94
N GLY A 132 -10.11 30.15 10.57
CA GLY A 132 -10.35 29.48 11.85
C GLY A 132 -9.34 29.92 12.91
N ASP A 133 -8.82 28.93 13.66
CA ASP A 133 -7.83 29.16 14.71
C ASP A 133 -6.39 28.96 14.23
N ILE A 134 -6.12 29.00 12.92
CA ILE A 134 -4.78 28.82 12.35
C ILE A 134 -3.83 29.91 12.81
N GLN A 135 -2.59 29.53 13.11
CA GLN A 135 -1.53 30.42 13.54
C GLN A 135 -0.42 30.46 12.48
N GLU A 136 0.44 31.49 12.55
CA GLU A 136 1.68 31.52 11.77
C GLU A 136 2.55 30.30 12.05
N GLY A 137 3.18 29.76 11.01
CA GLY A 137 4.07 28.63 11.13
C GLY A 137 3.80 27.54 10.10
N GLU A 138 4.09 26.30 10.44
CA GLU A 138 3.87 25.15 9.57
C GLU A 138 2.42 24.70 9.60
N ALA A 139 1.91 24.38 8.42
CA ALA A 139 0.62 23.72 8.24
C ALA A 139 0.70 22.74 7.07
N TYR A 140 -0.32 21.93 6.90
CA TYR A 140 -0.43 20.99 5.78
C TYR A 140 -1.73 21.21 5.05
N ILE A 141 -1.66 21.18 3.73
CA ILE A 141 -2.84 21.06 2.88
C ILE A 141 -2.89 19.61 2.42
N GLU A 142 -3.88 18.88 2.88
CA GLU A 142 -4.14 17.50 2.51
C GLU A 142 -5.18 17.46 1.40
N ILE A 143 -4.81 16.92 0.24
CA ILE A 143 -5.66 16.86 -0.94
C ILE A 143 -6.07 15.41 -1.17
N GLN A 144 -7.37 15.21 -1.32
CA GLN A 144 -8.01 13.93 -1.62
C GLN A 144 -8.66 14.00 -3.00
N ALA A 145 -8.26 13.10 -3.91
CA ALA A 145 -8.99 12.89 -5.15
C ALA A 145 -10.34 12.23 -4.86
N LEU A 146 -11.33 12.55 -5.68
CA LEU A 146 -12.68 12.00 -5.59
C LEU A 146 -13.08 11.34 -6.90
N ASP A 147 -13.87 10.29 -6.84
CA ASP A 147 -14.49 9.72 -8.04
C ASP A 147 -15.40 10.77 -8.70
N ALA A 148 -15.30 10.91 -10.02
CA ALA A 148 -16.02 11.96 -10.75
C ALA A 148 -17.55 11.76 -10.81
N LYS A 149 -18.06 10.57 -10.46
CA LYS A 149 -19.49 10.26 -10.51
C LYS A 149 -20.12 10.19 -9.13
N THR A 150 -19.43 9.55 -8.17
CA THR A 150 -19.96 9.28 -6.83
C THR A 150 -19.45 10.27 -5.79
N TYR A 151 -18.35 10.99 -6.08
CA TYR A 151 -17.60 11.84 -5.14
C TYR A 151 -17.06 11.09 -3.92
N ASP A 152 -16.99 9.75 -4.01
CA ASP A 152 -16.31 8.95 -3.02
C ASP A 152 -14.79 9.18 -3.11
N THR A 153 -14.07 8.88 -2.04
CA THR A 153 -12.61 9.01 -2.00
C THR A 153 -11.95 8.09 -3.02
N HIS A 154 -11.04 8.64 -3.82
CA HIS A 154 -10.24 7.91 -4.80
C HIS A 154 -8.76 7.95 -4.41
N GLY A 155 -8.15 6.78 -4.23
CA GLY A 155 -6.76 6.67 -3.82
C GLY A 155 -6.47 7.21 -2.42
N ASN A 156 -5.18 7.42 -2.14
CA ASN A 156 -4.72 7.97 -0.87
C ASN A 156 -4.60 9.49 -0.93
N PRO A 157 -4.86 10.22 0.17
CA PRO A 157 -4.65 11.65 0.22
C PRO A 157 -3.16 12.00 0.13
N THR A 158 -2.87 13.14 -0.46
CA THR A 158 -1.53 13.70 -0.53
C THR A 158 -1.42 14.93 0.35
N ARG A 159 -0.41 14.97 1.22
CA ARG A 159 -0.13 16.12 2.08
C ARG A 159 0.96 16.99 1.49
N VAL A 160 0.67 18.27 1.37
CA VAL A 160 1.61 19.31 0.97
C VAL A 160 1.89 20.19 2.17
N LYS A 161 3.17 20.31 2.53
CA LYS A 161 3.60 21.22 3.59
C LYS A 161 3.56 22.66 3.08
N VAL A 162 2.93 23.55 3.82
CA VAL A 162 2.87 24.97 3.53
C VAL A 162 3.30 25.77 4.76
N ARG A 163 3.73 27.03 4.54
CA ARG A 163 4.01 27.97 5.61
C ARG A 163 2.88 28.97 5.68
N VAL A 164 2.35 29.20 6.86
CA VAL A 164 1.36 30.26 7.14
C VAL A 164 2.09 31.52 7.59
N GLU A 165 1.87 32.61 6.91
CA GLU A 165 2.44 33.93 7.20
C GLU A 165 1.34 34.99 7.22
N GLN A 166 1.55 36.08 7.94
CA GLN A 166 0.67 37.24 7.84
C GLN A 166 0.79 37.88 6.47
N ALA A 167 -0.35 38.31 5.92
CA ALA A 167 -0.31 39.08 4.70
C ALA A 167 0.37 40.43 4.96
N GLU A 168 1.38 40.77 4.18
CA GLU A 168 1.98 42.11 4.20
C GLU A 168 0.98 43.11 3.57
N ASN A 169 0.75 44.23 4.28
CA ASN A 169 -0.09 45.37 3.82
C ASN A 169 0.66 46.23 2.79
#